data_8b535215ceb1a1a82df84e65be6c8c68
#
_entry.id   8b535215ceb1a1a82df84e65be6c8c68
#
_cell.length_a   1.000
_cell.length_b   1.000
_cell.length_c   1.000
_cell.angle_alpha   90.00
_cell.angle_beta   90.00
_cell.angle_gamma   90.00
#
_symmetry.space_group_name_H-M   'P 1'
#
loop_
_entity.id
_entity.type
_entity.pdbx_description
1 polymer ?
#
loop_
_entity_poly.entity_id
_entity_poly.type
_entity_poly.pdbx_seq_one_letter_code
_entity_poly.pdbx_strand_id
1 'polypeptide(L)'
;LPALGLSIKSPAGLAIDKFESCLLGIMIVLILNRLAGQSVDSLYIRRGRLGLSLTVGLVALVVMTAAVIPITELFFKGKDLSWARILPWIPWALVMILSNAAYEELVFRGLFIGKMEPFLGKFATNVVTTIPFVLNHAGNNYMSDAFIFFVLQLLPLSLAWCWLTQKTNSLWGSILFHAA
;
A
#
# COMPACT_ATOMS: atom_id res chain seq x y z
N LEU A 1 -4.72 -14.46 -17.19
CA LEU A 1 -5.92 -13.68 -17.61
C LEU A 1 -6.58 -14.25 -18.88
N PRO A 2 -5.87 -14.51 -20.03
CA PRO A 2 -6.49 -15.13 -21.19
C PRO A 2 -7.11 -16.50 -20.90
N ALA A 3 -6.49 -17.31 -20.04
CA ALA A 3 -7.01 -18.62 -19.62
C ALA A 3 -8.33 -18.53 -18.85
N LEU A 4 -8.62 -17.39 -18.23
CA LEU A 4 -9.87 -17.11 -17.50
C LEU A 4 -10.90 -16.36 -18.34
N GLY A 5 -10.59 -16.02 -19.62
CA GLY A 5 -11.46 -15.23 -20.49
C GLY A 5 -11.65 -13.79 -20.01
N LEU A 6 -10.79 -13.29 -19.12
CA LEU A 6 -10.90 -11.95 -18.54
C LEU A 6 -10.08 -10.92 -19.34
N SER A 7 -10.71 -9.79 -19.64
CA SER A 7 -10.01 -8.63 -20.21
C SER A 7 -9.30 -7.87 -19.08
N ILE A 8 -8.02 -7.51 -19.30
CA ILE A 8 -7.26 -6.63 -18.40
C ILE A 8 -7.91 -5.24 -18.23
N LYS A 9 -8.80 -4.85 -19.14
CA LYS A 9 -9.54 -3.58 -19.05
C LYS A 9 -10.82 -3.70 -18.18
N SER A 10 -11.20 -4.91 -17.76
CA SER A 10 -12.33 -5.10 -16.84
C SER A 10 -11.87 -4.95 -15.39
N PRO A 11 -12.79 -4.56 -14.47
CA PRO A 11 -12.47 -4.50 -13.03
C PRO A 11 -11.90 -5.79 -12.48
N ALA A 12 -12.51 -6.91 -12.84
CA ALA A 12 -12.05 -8.25 -12.45
C ALA A 12 -10.66 -8.56 -13.00
N GLY A 13 -10.43 -8.27 -14.29
CA GLY A 13 -9.14 -8.51 -14.91
C GLY A 13 -8.01 -7.68 -14.30
N LEU A 14 -8.25 -6.39 -14.05
CA LEU A 14 -7.29 -5.51 -13.35
C LEU A 14 -6.98 -6.02 -11.94
N ALA A 15 -8.01 -6.41 -11.18
CA ALA A 15 -7.84 -6.89 -9.81
C ALA A 15 -7.04 -8.20 -9.75
N ILE A 16 -7.32 -9.14 -10.64
CA ILE A 16 -6.64 -10.43 -10.69
C ILE A 16 -5.18 -10.26 -11.15
N ASP A 17 -4.94 -9.46 -12.19
CA ASP A 17 -3.58 -9.16 -12.67
C ASP A 17 -2.72 -8.53 -11.56
N LYS A 18 -3.28 -7.55 -10.85
CA LYS A 18 -2.60 -6.93 -9.71
C LYS A 18 -2.36 -7.92 -8.58
N PHE A 19 -3.35 -8.74 -8.26
CA PHE A 19 -3.24 -9.77 -7.22
C PHE A 19 -2.13 -10.78 -7.54
N GLU A 20 -2.12 -11.34 -8.76
CA GLU A 20 -1.09 -12.29 -9.21
C GLU A 20 0.31 -11.67 -9.14
N SER A 21 0.47 -10.45 -9.63
CA SER A 21 1.74 -9.72 -9.60
C SER A 21 2.21 -9.45 -8.16
N CYS A 22 1.31 -9.01 -7.27
CA CYS A 22 1.62 -8.77 -5.87
C CYS A 22 1.96 -10.07 -5.12
N LEU A 23 1.19 -11.14 -5.37
CA LEU A 23 1.44 -12.46 -4.78
C LEU A 23 2.83 -12.98 -5.17
N LEU A 24 3.19 -12.88 -6.45
CA LEU A 24 4.51 -13.27 -6.93
C LEU A 24 5.61 -12.44 -6.25
N GLY A 25 5.44 -11.13 -6.16
CA GLY A 25 6.39 -10.24 -5.48
C GLY A 25 6.54 -10.57 -3.99
N ILE A 26 5.43 -10.83 -3.28
CA ILE A 26 5.44 -11.26 -1.88
C ILE A 26 6.21 -12.58 -1.73
N MET A 27 5.92 -13.57 -2.57
CA MET A 27 6.62 -14.86 -2.55
C MET A 27 8.13 -14.69 -2.77
N ILE A 28 8.53 -13.88 -3.75
CA ILE A 28 9.94 -13.60 -4.02
C ILE A 28 10.62 -13.00 -2.79
N VAL A 29 10.03 -11.97 -2.16
CA VAL A 29 10.60 -11.34 -0.96
C VAL A 29 10.74 -12.34 0.18
N LEU A 30 9.71 -13.16 0.43
CA LEU A 30 9.74 -14.15 1.50
C LEU A 30 10.80 -15.24 1.24
N ILE A 31 10.90 -15.75 0.00
CA ILE A 31 11.89 -16.76 -0.40
C ILE A 31 13.31 -16.19 -0.24
N LEU A 32 13.57 -14.99 -0.78
CA LEU A 32 14.89 -14.37 -0.69
C LEU A 32 15.27 -14.08 0.76
N ASN A 33 14.34 -13.59 1.59
CA ASN A 33 14.57 -13.39 3.01
C ASN A 33 14.92 -14.70 3.72
N ARG A 34 14.23 -15.80 3.37
CA ARG A 34 14.50 -17.12 3.92
C ARG A 34 15.84 -17.68 3.47
N LEU A 35 16.18 -17.54 2.19
CA LEU A 35 17.49 -17.96 1.65
C LEU A 35 18.64 -17.18 2.28
N ALA A 36 18.41 -15.92 2.67
CA ALA A 36 19.36 -15.12 3.44
C ALA A 36 19.45 -15.53 4.92
N GLY A 37 18.82 -16.62 5.34
CA GLY A 37 18.85 -17.13 6.73
C GLY A 37 18.03 -16.30 7.72
N GLN A 38 17.16 -15.40 7.21
CA GLN A 38 16.37 -14.50 8.04
C GLN A 38 14.98 -15.06 8.33
N SER A 39 14.46 -14.77 9.53
CA SER A 39 13.06 -15.05 9.87
C SER A 39 12.13 -14.01 9.26
N VAL A 40 10.84 -14.35 9.14
CA VAL A 40 9.80 -13.39 8.69
C VAL A 40 9.63 -12.23 9.66
N ASP A 41 10.02 -12.39 10.89
CA ASP A 41 10.00 -11.30 11.90
C ASP A 41 10.93 -10.14 11.53
N SER A 42 12.01 -10.43 10.78
CA SER A 42 12.92 -9.40 10.25
C SER A 42 12.25 -8.48 9.22
N LEU A 43 11.09 -8.89 8.70
CA LEU A 43 10.24 -8.13 7.77
C LEU A 43 9.04 -7.49 8.48
N TYR A 44 9.05 -7.36 9.79
CA TYR A 44 7.91 -6.88 10.60
C TYR A 44 6.63 -7.72 10.45
N ILE A 45 6.69 -8.92 9.83
CA ILE A 45 5.59 -9.89 9.82
C ILE A 45 5.56 -10.58 11.17
N ARG A 46 5.13 -9.86 12.16
CA ARG A 46 5.05 -10.31 13.55
C ARG A 46 3.91 -9.63 14.30
N ARG A 47 3.54 -10.20 15.43
CA ARG A 47 2.43 -9.67 16.23
C ARG A 47 2.71 -8.25 16.73
N GLY A 48 3.92 -7.99 17.24
CA GLY A 48 4.27 -6.71 17.83
C GLY A 48 3.20 -6.15 18.77
N ARG A 49 2.90 -4.86 18.67
CA ARG A 49 1.77 -4.22 19.36
C ARG A 49 0.51 -4.31 18.49
N LEU A 50 0.03 -5.52 18.24
CA LEU A 50 -1.05 -5.80 17.30
C LEU A 50 -2.31 -4.98 17.59
N GLY A 51 -2.73 -4.85 18.85
CA GLY A 51 -3.91 -4.05 19.22
C GLY A 51 -3.78 -2.61 18.73
N LEU A 52 -2.69 -1.92 19.06
CA LEU A 52 -2.43 -0.55 18.58
C LEU A 52 -2.32 -0.49 17.06
N SER A 53 -1.61 -1.44 16.46
CA SER A 53 -1.41 -1.53 15.01
C SER A 53 -2.75 -1.62 14.27
N LEU A 54 -3.61 -2.55 14.67
CA LEU A 54 -4.92 -2.73 14.05
C LEU A 54 -5.87 -1.57 14.34
N THR A 55 -5.88 -1.03 15.57
CA THR A 55 -6.74 0.11 15.90
C THR A 55 -6.42 1.31 15.02
N VAL A 56 -5.14 1.70 14.92
CA VAL A 56 -4.73 2.83 14.08
C VAL A 56 -5.01 2.55 12.61
N GLY A 57 -4.68 1.34 12.13
CA GLY A 57 -4.93 0.94 10.74
C GLY A 57 -6.42 0.96 10.38
N LEU A 58 -7.29 0.40 11.23
CA LEU A 58 -8.74 0.39 10.99
C LEU A 58 -9.36 1.78 11.08
N VAL A 59 -8.96 2.60 12.06
CA VAL A 59 -9.44 3.99 12.14
C VAL A 59 -9.05 4.76 10.88
N ALA A 60 -7.80 4.64 10.44
CA ALA A 60 -7.34 5.27 9.21
C ALA A 60 -8.10 4.76 7.99
N LEU A 61 -8.31 3.44 7.88
CA LEU A 61 -9.10 2.82 6.80
C LEU A 61 -10.52 3.42 6.74
N VAL A 62 -11.21 3.51 7.86
CA VAL A 62 -12.57 4.07 7.91
C VAL A 62 -12.57 5.55 7.53
N VAL A 63 -11.67 6.36 8.09
CA VAL A 63 -11.60 7.80 7.82
C VAL A 63 -11.25 8.07 6.36
N MET A 64 -10.24 7.41 5.81
CA MET A 64 -9.81 7.61 4.44
C MET A 64 -10.86 7.10 3.43
N THR A 65 -11.47 5.95 3.69
CA THR A 65 -12.57 5.44 2.85
C THR A 65 -13.77 6.40 2.84
N ALA A 66 -14.11 7.01 3.98
CA ALA A 66 -15.15 8.02 4.04
C ALA A 66 -14.78 9.30 3.27
N ALA A 67 -13.50 9.64 3.21
CA ALA A 67 -12.99 10.82 2.53
C ALA A 67 -12.75 10.60 1.02
N VAL A 68 -12.71 9.35 0.54
CA VAL A 68 -12.31 9.05 -0.85
C VAL A 68 -13.21 9.69 -1.89
N ILE A 69 -14.54 9.66 -1.69
CA ILE A 69 -15.48 10.25 -2.64
C ILE A 69 -15.33 11.77 -2.72
N PRO A 70 -15.43 12.55 -1.62
CA PRO A 70 -15.26 14.00 -1.69
C PRO A 70 -13.87 14.43 -2.18
N ILE A 71 -12.81 13.69 -1.85
CA ILE A 71 -11.47 13.95 -2.39
C ILE A 71 -11.44 13.69 -3.89
N THR A 72 -12.00 12.58 -4.36
CA THR A 72 -12.03 12.24 -5.79
C THR A 72 -12.86 13.25 -6.58
N GLU A 73 -14.00 13.70 -6.06
CA GLU A 73 -14.81 14.76 -6.69
C GLU A 73 -14.04 16.08 -6.82
N LEU A 74 -13.23 16.43 -5.81
CA LEU A 74 -12.41 17.65 -5.83
C LEU A 74 -11.37 17.63 -6.96
N PHE A 75 -10.69 16.47 -7.16
CA PHE A 75 -9.56 16.35 -8.09
C PHE A 75 -9.95 15.83 -9.48
N PHE A 76 -11.00 15.03 -9.58
CA PHE A 76 -11.45 14.39 -10.83
C PHE A 76 -12.84 14.85 -11.23
N LYS A 77 -13.06 16.16 -11.24
CA LYS A 77 -14.35 16.81 -11.58
C LYS A 77 -15.00 16.21 -12.84
N GLY A 78 -16.31 16.06 -12.80
CA GLY A 78 -17.12 15.60 -13.94
C GLY A 78 -17.15 14.07 -14.14
N LYS A 79 -16.62 13.29 -13.21
CA LYS A 79 -16.83 11.84 -13.20
C LYS A 79 -18.10 11.50 -12.43
N ASP A 80 -18.87 10.55 -12.96
CA ASP A 80 -20.04 10.00 -12.25
C ASP A 80 -19.55 9.02 -11.18
N LEU A 81 -19.61 9.44 -9.92
CA LEU A 81 -19.25 8.68 -8.72
C LEU A 81 -20.48 8.16 -7.97
N SER A 82 -21.62 8.00 -8.66
CA SER A 82 -22.82 7.43 -8.05
C SER A 82 -22.58 6.03 -7.49
N TRP A 83 -23.24 5.73 -6.38
CA TRP A 83 -23.15 4.40 -5.76
C TRP A 83 -23.52 3.26 -6.71
N ALA A 84 -24.52 3.48 -7.57
CA ALA A 84 -24.93 2.49 -8.57
C ALA A 84 -23.75 2.09 -9.50
N ARG A 85 -22.85 3.02 -9.76
CA ARG A 85 -21.68 2.78 -10.60
C ARG A 85 -20.50 2.19 -9.83
N ILE A 86 -20.32 2.58 -8.56
CA ILE A 86 -19.17 2.16 -7.72
C ILE A 86 -19.38 0.77 -7.13
N LEU A 87 -20.58 0.44 -6.62
CA LEU A 87 -20.87 -0.80 -5.91
C LEU A 87 -20.40 -2.08 -6.64
N PRO A 88 -20.62 -2.24 -7.96
CA PRO A 88 -20.13 -3.44 -8.68
C PRO A 88 -18.60 -3.58 -8.71
N TRP A 89 -17.87 -2.47 -8.49
CA TRP A 89 -16.41 -2.46 -8.50
C TRP A 89 -15.79 -2.77 -7.15
N ILE A 90 -16.54 -2.59 -6.05
CA ILE A 90 -16.01 -2.72 -4.68
C ILE A 90 -15.29 -4.05 -4.44
N PRO A 91 -15.83 -5.24 -4.79
CA PRO A 91 -15.13 -6.49 -4.53
C PRO A 91 -13.76 -6.56 -5.23
N TRP A 92 -13.70 -6.09 -6.47
CA TRP A 92 -12.46 -6.07 -7.26
C TRP A 92 -11.48 -5.01 -6.77
N ALA A 93 -11.99 -3.84 -6.41
CA ALA A 93 -11.18 -2.80 -5.78
C ALA A 93 -10.55 -3.29 -4.48
N LEU A 94 -11.30 -3.97 -3.61
CA LEU A 94 -10.77 -4.53 -2.37
C LEU A 94 -9.65 -5.54 -2.62
N VAL A 95 -9.81 -6.45 -3.60
CA VAL A 95 -8.75 -7.40 -3.98
C VAL A 95 -7.51 -6.63 -4.43
N MET A 96 -7.68 -5.64 -5.31
CA MET A 96 -6.58 -4.85 -5.87
C MET A 96 -5.83 -4.07 -4.80
N ILE A 97 -6.54 -3.26 -3.99
CA ILE A 97 -5.90 -2.39 -3.01
C ILE A 97 -5.28 -3.16 -1.84
N LEU A 98 -5.93 -4.22 -1.34
CA LEU A 98 -5.37 -5.02 -0.25
C LEU A 98 -4.11 -5.77 -0.69
N SER A 99 -4.12 -6.37 -1.88
CA SER A 99 -2.93 -7.05 -2.40
C SER A 99 -1.78 -6.08 -2.67
N ASN A 100 -2.09 -4.90 -3.26
CA ASN A 100 -1.10 -3.86 -3.49
C ASN A 100 -0.49 -3.34 -2.18
N ALA A 101 -1.34 -2.96 -1.22
CA ALA A 101 -0.89 -2.48 0.08
C ALA A 101 -0.04 -3.53 0.81
N ALA A 102 -0.45 -4.80 0.80
CA ALA A 102 0.33 -5.88 1.41
C ALA A 102 1.72 -6.04 0.76
N TYR A 103 1.79 -6.02 -0.56
CA TYR A 103 3.05 -6.12 -1.29
C TYR A 103 3.95 -4.90 -1.06
N GLU A 104 3.42 -3.69 -1.22
CA GLU A 104 4.22 -2.47 -1.09
C GLU A 104 4.68 -2.24 0.36
N GLU A 105 3.84 -2.50 1.35
CA GLU A 105 4.27 -2.43 2.75
C GLU A 105 5.32 -3.49 3.09
N LEU A 106 5.20 -4.70 2.54
CA LEU A 106 6.23 -5.73 2.72
C LEU A 106 7.57 -5.30 2.13
N VAL A 107 7.58 -4.69 0.95
CA VAL A 107 8.83 -4.24 0.30
C VAL A 107 9.40 -3.02 1.03
N PHE A 108 8.61 -1.97 1.21
CA PHE A 108 9.13 -0.69 1.70
C PHE A 108 9.31 -0.68 3.23
N ARG A 109 8.33 -1.21 3.98
CA ARG A 109 8.37 -1.19 5.46
C ARG A 109 8.88 -2.49 6.05
N GLY A 110 8.60 -3.61 5.42
CA GLY A 110 9.15 -4.89 5.81
C GLY A 110 10.63 -5.00 5.47
N LEU A 111 10.94 -5.05 4.18
CA LEU A 111 12.30 -5.34 3.70
C LEU A 111 13.23 -4.14 3.88
N PHE A 112 12.91 -2.97 3.32
CA PHE A 112 13.84 -1.84 3.32
C PHE A 112 14.05 -1.27 4.72
N ILE A 113 13.01 -0.99 5.50
CA ILE A 113 13.19 -0.53 6.87
C ILE A 113 13.92 -1.60 7.69
N GLY A 114 13.48 -2.85 7.62
CA GLY A 114 14.09 -3.95 8.38
C GLY A 114 15.58 -4.16 8.11
N LYS A 115 16.03 -3.86 6.88
CA LYS A 115 17.45 -4.05 6.50
C LYS A 115 18.29 -2.77 6.62
N MET A 116 17.70 -1.58 6.48
CA MET A 116 18.44 -0.32 6.46
C MET A 116 18.51 0.37 7.84
N GLU A 117 17.48 0.19 8.67
CA GLU A 117 17.41 0.85 9.98
C GLU A 117 18.62 0.58 10.90
N PRO A 118 19.21 -0.65 10.95
CA PRO A 118 20.39 -0.91 11.75
C PRO A 118 21.62 -0.09 11.35
N PHE A 119 21.70 0.37 10.10
CA PHE A 119 22.83 1.11 9.56
C PHE A 119 22.60 2.62 9.53
N LEU A 120 21.39 3.06 9.21
CA LEU A 120 21.04 4.46 8.98
C LEU A 120 20.32 5.12 10.15
N GLY A 121 19.81 4.31 11.09
CA GLY A 121 18.88 4.78 12.10
C GLY A 121 17.49 5.10 11.52
N LYS A 122 16.51 5.32 12.41
CA LYS A 122 15.09 5.42 12.04
C LYS A 122 14.78 6.56 11.06
N PHE A 123 15.28 7.76 11.37
CA PHE A 123 14.94 8.94 10.57
C PHE A 123 15.45 8.83 9.12
N ALA A 124 16.74 8.54 8.96
CA ALA A 124 17.33 8.45 7.62
C ALA A 124 16.70 7.28 6.83
N THR A 125 16.42 6.15 7.48
CA THR A 125 15.73 5.02 6.84
C THR A 125 14.35 5.41 6.35
N ASN A 126 13.56 6.13 7.15
CA ASN A 126 12.22 6.57 6.76
C ASN A 126 12.28 7.50 5.54
N VAL A 127 13.23 8.41 5.50
CA VAL A 127 13.43 9.32 4.35
C VAL A 127 13.84 8.54 3.10
N VAL A 128 14.86 7.68 3.21
CA VAL A 128 15.39 6.89 2.09
C VAL A 128 14.35 5.90 1.53
N THR A 129 13.46 5.37 2.35
CA THR A 129 12.38 4.49 1.87
C THR A 129 11.18 5.25 1.32
N THR A 130 10.88 6.42 1.88
CA THR A 130 9.73 7.24 1.45
C THR A 130 9.97 7.90 0.10
N ILE A 131 11.15 8.46 -0.17
CA ILE A 131 11.45 9.15 -1.43
C ILE A 131 11.25 8.25 -2.65
N PRO A 132 11.86 7.04 -2.75
CA PRO A 132 11.62 6.14 -3.88
C PRO A 132 10.16 5.70 -3.99
N PHE A 133 9.48 5.49 -2.87
CA PHE A 133 8.06 5.16 -2.86
C PHE A 133 7.21 6.24 -3.53
N VAL A 134 7.39 7.50 -3.14
CA VAL A 134 6.67 8.64 -3.71
C VAL A 134 7.02 8.85 -5.18
N LEU A 135 8.31 8.75 -5.54
CA LEU A 135 8.77 8.91 -6.92
C LEU A 135 8.26 7.79 -7.83
N ASN A 136 8.11 6.57 -7.35
CA ASN A 136 7.52 5.47 -8.11
C ASN A 136 6.06 5.76 -8.50
N HIS A 137 5.31 6.46 -7.66
CA HIS A 137 3.94 6.88 -7.97
C HIS A 137 3.90 8.05 -8.97
N ALA A 138 4.93 8.89 -9.01
CA ALA A 138 5.03 10.02 -9.95
C ALA A 138 5.14 9.57 -11.41
N GLY A 139 5.68 8.37 -11.69
CA GLY A 139 5.83 7.80 -13.04
C GLY A 139 4.55 7.20 -13.62
N ASN A 140 3.48 7.06 -12.87
CA ASN A 140 2.26 6.37 -13.26
C ASN A 140 1.20 7.29 -13.92
N ASN A 141 1.58 8.13 -14.89
CA ASN A 141 0.67 8.93 -15.73
C ASN A 141 -0.40 9.75 -14.99
N TYR A 142 -0.08 10.27 -13.82
CA TYR A 142 -0.95 11.22 -13.15
C TYR A 142 -0.93 12.56 -13.92
N MET A 143 -2.10 13.12 -14.14
CA MET A 143 -2.22 14.45 -14.75
C MET A 143 -1.39 15.46 -13.92
N SER A 144 -0.75 16.42 -14.61
CA SER A 144 0.16 17.40 -13.97
C SER A 144 -0.44 18.08 -12.73
N ASP A 145 -1.74 18.36 -12.75
CA ASP A 145 -2.44 19.03 -11.64
C ASP A 145 -2.64 18.11 -10.42
N ALA A 146 -2.73 16.79 -10.64
CA ALA A 146 -2.82 15.81 -9.58
C ALA A 146 -1.44 15.44 -9.01
N PHE A 147 -0.36 15.66 -9.78
CA PHE A 147 0.99 15.27 -9.38
C PHE A 147 1.43 15.90 -8.06
N ILE A 148 1.29 17.23 -7.93
CA ILE A 148 1.65 17.96 -6.69
C ILE A 148 0.83 17.44 -5.51
N PHE A 149 -0.47 17.24 -5.73
CA PHE A 149 -1.34 16.68 -4.69
C PHE A 149 -0.88 15.29 -4.27
N PHE A 150 -0.63 14.38 -5.21
CA PHE A 150 -0.16 13.03 -4.89
C PHE A 150 1.16 13.04 -4.15
N VAL A 151 2.12 13.88 -4.54
CA VAL A 151 3.39 14.01 -3.84
C VAL A 151 3.19 14.55 -2.43
N LEU A 152 2.40 15.63 -2.28
CA LEU A 152 2.13 16.24 -0.97
C LEU A 152 1.32 15.34 -0.04
N GLN A 153 0.45 14.50 -0.59
CA GLN A 153 -0.34 13.53 0.19
C GLN A 153 0.47 12.27 0.50
N LEU A 154 1.13 11.68 -0.51
CA LEU A 154 1.84 10.42 -0.34
C LEU A 154 3.07 10.53 0.57
N LEU A 155 3.75 11.68 0.57
CA LEU A 155 4.93 11.86 1.40
C LEU A 155 4.60 11.77 2.90
N PRO A 156 3.64 12.54 3.46
CA PRO A 156 3.28 12.42 4.87
C PRO A 156 2.64 11.06 5.20
N LEU A 157 1.84 10.48 4.28
CA LEU A 157 1.26 9.16 4.48
C LEU A 157 2.34 8.08 4.54
N SER A 158 3.29 8.10 3.61
CA SER A 158 4.41 7.15 3.60
C SER A 158 5.24 7.22 4.88
N LEU A 159 5.52 8.43 5.39
CA LEU A 159 6.19 8.62 6.68
C LEU A 159 5.34 8.10 7.85
N ALA A 160 4.03 8.30 7.81
CA ALA A 160 3.12 7.79 8.83
C ALA A 160 3.10 6.24 8.87
N TRP A 161 3.12 5.57 7.71
CA TRP A 161 3.22 4.11 7.62
C TRP A 161 4.57 3.59 8.14
N CYS A 162 5.69 4.27 7.82
CA CYS A 162 7.00 3.95 8.40
C CYS A 162 6.96 4.07 9.93
N TRP A 163 6.46 5.20 10.44
CA TRP A 163 6.32 5.43 11.88
C TRP A 163 5.44 4.36 12.55
N LEU A 164 4.28 4.03 11.96
CA LEU A 164 3.35 3.04 12.51
C LEU A 164 4.00 1.66 12.59
N THR A 165 4.66 1.21 11.50
CA THR A 165 5.38 -0.06 11.48
C THR A 165 6.45 -0.13 12.57
N GLN A 166 7.29 0.88 12.67
CA GLN A 166 8.35 0.95 13.69
C GLN A 166 7.79 1.06 15.12
N LYS A 167 6.75 1.87 15.32
CA LYS A 167 6.11 2.09 16.64
C LYS A 167 5.43 0.84 17.16
N THR A 168 4.77 0.11 16.27
CA THR A 168 4.02 -1.10 16.63
C THR A 168 4.84 -2.36 16.50
N ASN A 169 5.97 -2.29 15.80
CA ASN A 169 6.80 -3.43 15.45
C ASN A 169 6.02 -4.49 14.66
N SER A 170 5.17 -4.04 13.72
CA SER A 170 4.22 -4.87 12.98
C SER A 170 3.77 -4.16 11.70
N LEU A 171 3.64 -4.92 10.59
CA LEU A 171 3.14 -4.41 9.31
C LEU A 171 1.61 -4.29 9.22
N TRP A 172 0.88 -5.01 10.06
CA TRP A 172 -0.56 -5.20 9.87
C TRP A 172 -1.35 -3.90 9.86
N GLY A 173 -1.01 -2.96 10.74
CA GLY A 173 -1.66 -1.65 10.77
C GLY A 173 -1.31 -0.77 9.58
N SER A 174 -0.07 -0.81 9.12
CA SER A 174 0.38 -0.04 7.96
C SER A 174 -0.28 -0.55 6.68
N ILE A 175 -0.46 -1.87 6.53
CA ILE A 175 -1.19 -2.47 5.40
C ILE A 175 -2.64 -1.97 5.38
N LEU A 176 -3.34 -1.98 6.53
CA LEU A 176 -4.72 -1.49 6.61
C LEU A 176 -4.82 0.01 6.36
N PHE A 177 -3.89 0.80 6.89
CA PHE A 177 -3.84 2.24 6.67
C PHE A 177 -3.53 2.57 5.21
N HIS A 178 -2.64 1.83 4.57
CA HIS A 178 -2.30 2.03 3.16
C HIS A 178 -3.44 1.61 2.23
N ALA A 179 -4.19 0.58 2.58
CA ALA A 179 -5.34 0.10 1.80
C ALA A 179 -6.54 1.07 1.81
N ALA A 180 -6.46 2.17 2.53
CA ALA A 180 -7.49 3.21 2.60
C ALA A 180 -7.33 4.23 1.50
#